data_e9f4e1758c95178cb3fdeaf3edd83e02
#
_entry.id   e9f4e1758c95178cb3fdeaf3edd83e02
#
_cell.length_a   1.000
_cell.length_b   1.000
_cell.length_c   1.000
_cell.angle_alpha   90.00
_cell.angle_beta   90.00
_cell.angle_gamma   90.00
#
_symmetry.space_group_name_H-M   'P 1'
#
loop_
_entity.id
_entity.type
_entity.pdbx_description
1 polymer ?
#
loop_
_entity_poly.entity_id
_entity_poly.type
_entity_poly.pdbx_seq_one_letter_code
_entity_poly.pdbx_strand_id
1 'polypeptide(L)'
;MTDLPLSSQTTFGFHSKFPDPTSARRAVDLAHKCGFNALAVGDHLAYPLPIDDPLLQLAQVATLTDRLYVHTSVYLLPLRHPLAVAKQVATLERIAGGRLIFGVGVGGEFPNEFAAAGIPVRERGSRMDESIEVLRKLWTGAPITHTGRHFHIVDLQMLPTPVRQGGPRIWCGGRSAAALERAGRHLDGWISYVVTPDMYRDSLDVISRHYVAGRRQLNEFGSAHMLFVRLDSNWESAYKTASTLLSERYAMDFSGPTKKYVALGQPADIAEQLSAFHAAGVRYIEMDFLGSEDEKETQLRCFTEEVRPLIDFALGQRSNRRRRKKHEAHPVNPGHQQVLC
;
A
#
# COMPACT_ATOMS: atom_id res chain seq x y z
N MET A 1 -7.92 20.85 5.31
CA MET A 1 -8.16 19.94 4.16
C MET A 1 -6.88 19.88 3.35
N THR A 2 -6.47 18.71 2.94
CA THR A 2 -5.25 18.53 2.14
C THR A 2 -5.47 19.00 0.69
N ASP A 3 -4.43 19.57 0.08
CA ASP A 3 -4.43 19.95 -1.35
C ASP A 3 -3.98 18.78 -2.26
N LEU A 4 -3.76 17.60 -1.68
CA LEU A 4 -3.42 16.39 -2.44
C LEU A 4 -4.64 15.88 -3.22
N PRO A 5 -4.47 15.45 -4.49
CA PRO A 5 -5.53 14.84 -5.28
C PRO A 5 -5.77 13.39 -4.80
N LEU A 6 -6.53 13.22 -3.72
CA LEU A 6 -6.86 11.91 -3.18
C LEU A 6 -8.00 11.25 -3.96
N SER A 7 -7.96 9.92 -4.06
CA SER A 7 -9.07 9.13 -4.60
C SER A 7 -10.39 9.41 -3.86
N SER A 8 -11.50 9.36 -4.57
CA SER A 8 -12.84 9.42 -3.96
C SER A 8 -13.29 8.08 -3.34
N GLN A 9 -12.58 7.00 -3.67
CA GLN A 9 -12.88 5.65 -3.21
C GLN A 9 -11.78 5.13 -2.31
N THR A 10 -12.15 4.32 -1.32
CA THR A 10 -11.19 3.55 -0.52
C THR A 10 -11.08 2.15 -1.09
N THR A 11 -9.86 1.72 -1.34
CA THR A 11 -9.51 0.39 -1.82
C THR A 11 -8.80 -0.40 -0.72
N PHE A 12 -8.85 -1.73 -0.83
CA PHE A 12 -8.30 -2.64 0.16
C PHE A 12 -7.32 -3.61 -0.50
N GLY A 13 -6.17 -3.80 0.14
CA GLY A 13 -5.24 -4.85 -0.17
C GLY A 13 -4.92 -5.67 1.07
N PHE A 14 -4.28 -6.81 0.92
CA PHE A 14 -3.71 -7.48 2.07
C PHE A 14 -2.25 -7.89 1.83
N HIS A 15 -1.52 -7.87 2.92
CA HIS A 15 -0.12 -8.26 2.99
C HIS A 15 -0.01 -9.75 3.27
N SER A 16 0.80 -10.45 2.49
CA SER A 16 1.04 -11.87 2.70
C SER A 16 2.43 -12.28 2.18
N LYS A 17 2.70 -13.59 2.18
CA LYS A 17 3.90 -14.21 1.60
C LYS A 17 3.45 -15.18 0.50
N PHE A 18 4.22 -15.24 -0.56
CA PHE A 18 3.95 -16.09 -1.72
C PHE A 18 5.18 -16.92 -2.08
N PRO A 19 5.63 -17.83 -1.17
CA PRO A 19 6.88 -18.57 -1.34
C PRO A 19 6.86 -19.55 -2.53
N ASP A 20 5.68 -19.91 -2.98
CA ASP A 20 5.49 -20.89 -4.05
C ASP A 20 4.23 -20.59 -4.88
N PRO A 21 4.08 -21.19 -6.10
CA PRO A 21 2.94 -20.96 -6.96
C PRO A 21 1.58 -21.34 -6.36
N THR A 22 1.54 -22.28 -5.41
CA THR A 22 0.28 -22.73 -4.79
C THR A 22 -0.22 -21.65 -3.81
N SER A 23 0.65 -21.13 -2.97
CA SER A 23 0.33 -20.04 -2.03
C SER A 23 -0.04 -18.76 -2.78
N ALA A 24 0.67 -18.44 -3.88
CA ALA A 24 0.32 -17.30 -4.73
C ALA A 24 -1.08 -17.45 -5.34
N ARG A 25 -1.43 -18.63 -5.86
CA ARG A 25 -2.77 -18.91 -6.41
C ARG A 25 -3.85 -18.81 -5.34
N ARG A 26 -3.63 -19.43 -4.17
CA ARG A 26 -4.57 -19.34 -3.04
C ARG A 26 -4.84 -17.89 -2.64
N ALA A 27 -3.79 -17.06 -2.56
CA ALA A 27 -3.92 -15.64 -2.21
C ALA A 27 -4.70 -14.84 -3.29
N VAL A 28 -4.43 -15.09 -4.57
CA VAL A 28 -5.17 -14.46 -5.68
C VAL A 28 -6.65 -14.84 -5.64
N ASP A 29 -6.96 -16.12 -5.44
CA ASP A 29 -8.33 -16.61 -5.36
C ASP A 29 -9.07 -16.00 -4.15
N LEU A 30 -8.41 -15.90 -3.00
CA LEU A 30 -8.95 -15.25 -1.81
C LEU A 30 -9.19 -13.76 -2.06
N ALA A 31 -8.21 -13.07 -2.64
CA ALA A 31 -8.36 -11.64 -2.98
C ALA A 31 -9.57 -11.40 -3.88
N HIS A 32 -9.77 -12.23 -4.90
CA HIS A 32 -10.92 -12.13 -5.79
C HIS A 32 -12.24 -12.43 -5.07
N LYS A 33 -12.31 -13.52 -4.29
CA LYS A 33 -13.51 -13.91 -3.54
C LYS A 33 -13.91 -12.87 -2.51
N CYS A 34 -12.91 -12.31 -1.82
CA CYS A 34 -13.10 -11.31 -0.78
C CYS A 34 -13.13 -9.86 -1.29
N GLY A 35 -13.04 -9.64 -2.61
CA GLY A 35 -13.15 -8.32 -3.22
C GLY A 35 -12.00 -7.36 -2.86
N PHE A 36 -10.81 -7.89 -2.63
CA PHE A 36 -9.60 -7.06 -2.46
C PHE A 36 -9.09 -6.54 -3.81
N ASN A 37 -8.37 -5.44 -3.77
CA ASN A 37 -7.88 -4.73 -4.95
C ASN A 37 -6.39 -4.95 -5.20
N ALA A 38 -5.63 -5.38 -4.19
CA ALA A 38 -4.19 -5.54 -4.27
C ALA A 38 -3.66 -6.64 -3.35
N LEU A 39 -2.51 -7.19 -3.73
CA LEU A 39 -1.67 -8.06 -2.90
C LEU A 39 -0.31 -7.40 -2.70
N ALA A 40 0.18 -7.43 -1.45
CA ALA A 40 1.42 -6.77 -1.06
C ALA A 40 2.39 -7.72 -0.39
N VAL A 41 3.68 -7.43 -0.54
CA VAL A 41 4.78 -8.14 0.12
C VAL A 41 5.81 -7.17 0.67
N GLY A 42 6.42 -7.53 1.80
CA GLY A 42 7.57 -6.83 2.38
C GLY A 42 8.90 -7.27 1.74
N ASP A 43 9.97 -6.59 2.12
CA ASP A 43 11.33 -6.85 1.62
C ASP A 43 12.37 -6.80 2.73
N HIS A 44 13.25 -7.78 2.72
CA HIS A 44 14.55 -7.77 3.39
C HIS A 44 15.54 -8.62 2.58
N LEU A 45 16.82 -8.23 2.52
CA LEU A 45 17.87 -9.06 1.94
C LEU A 45 18.32 -10.15 2.90
N ALA A 46 18.40 -9.82 4.19
CA ALA A 46 18.78 -10.73 5.25
C ALA A 46 18.05 -10.33 6.54
N TYR A 47 17.12 -11.15 6.99
CA TYR A 47 16.32 -10.91 8.17
C TYR A 47 16.22 -12.20 9.00
N PRO A 48 16.06 -12.15 10.33
CA PRO A 48 15.96 -13.37 11.16
C PRO A 48 14.78 -14.28 10.79
N LEU A 49 13.71 -13.72 10.22
CA LEU A 49 12.58 -14.52 9.70
C LEU A 49 12.73 -14.72 8.20
N PRO A 50 12.25 -15.86 7.65
CA PRO A 50 12.27 -16.09 6.21
C PRO A 50 11.41 -15.06 5.47
N ILE A 51 12.05 -14.33 4.56
CA ILE A 51 11.41 -13.36 3.64
C ILE A 51 11.99 -13.62 2.26
N ASP A 52 11.13 -13.96 1.31
CA ASP A 52 11.53 -14.19 -0.07
C ASP A 52 11.65 -12.87 -0.84
N ASP A 53 12.40 -12.87 -1.95
CA ASP A 53 12.54 -11.66 -2.78
C ASP A 53 11.16 -11.14 -3.25
N PRO A 54 10.83 -9.87 -2.97
CA PRO A 54 9.49 -9.34 -3.22
C PRO A 54 9.15 -9.26 -4.71
N LEU A 55 10.12 -8.98 -5.59
CA LEU A 55 9.85 -8.86 -7.02
C LEU A 55 9.55 -10.23 -7.65
N LEU A 56 10.22 -11.29 -7.16
CA LEU A 56 9.96 -12.66 -7.61
C LEU A 56 8.61 -13.16 -7.11
N GLN A 57 8.27 -12.90 -5.84
CA GLN A 57 6.93 -13.23 -5.30
C GLN A 57 5.82 -12.53 -6.10
N LEU A 58 5.96 -11.22 -6.34
CA LEU A 58 4.98 -10.45 -7.09
C LEU A 58 4.90 -10.84 -8.57
N ALA A 59 5.99 -11.33 -9.18
CA ALA A 59 5.96 -11.85 -10.53
C ALA A 59 5.06 -13.09 -10.64
N GLN A 60 5.10 -14.00 -9.65
CA GLN A 60 4.19 -15.14 -9.59
C GLN A 60 2.72 -14.66 -9.53
N VAL A 61 2.42 -13.76 -8.59
CA VAL A 61 1.06 -13.20 -8.42
C VAL A 61 0.58 -12.51 -9.69
N ALA A 62 1.42 -11.69 -10.32
CA ALA A 62 1.06 -10.90 -11.50
C ALA A 62 0.64 -11.76 -12.71
N THR A 63 1.18 -12.98 -12.83
CA THR A 63 0.78 -13.94 -13.90
C THR A 63 -0.56 -14.63 -13.65
N LEU A 64 -1.07 -14.58 -12.42
CA LEU A 64 -2.29 -15.29 -12.00
C LEU A 64 -3.54 -14.40 -12.03
N THR A 65 -3.39 -13.11 -12.26
CA THR A 65 -4.49 -12.14 -12.24
C THR A 65 -4.26 -11.00 -13.23
N ASP A 66 -5.34 -10.51 -13.82
CA ASP A 66 -5.37 -9.31 -14.67
C ASP A 66 -6.04 -8.10 -13.98
N ARG A 67 -6.50 -8.24 -12.73
CA ARG A 67 -7.28 -7.24 -12.01
C ARG A 67 -6.59 -6.70 -10.77
N LEU A 68 -5.85 -7.55 -10.03
CA LEU A 68 -5.23 -7.13 -8.78
C LEU A 68 -3.98 -6.30 -9.06
N TYR A 69 -3.82 -5.24 -8.30
CA TYR A 69 -2.53 -4.57 -8.18
C TYR A 69 -1.55 -5.43 -7.39
N VAL A 70 -0.28 -5.36 -7.73
CA VAL A 70 0.83 -5.97 -6.99
C VAL A 70 1.67 -4.86 -6.38
N HIS A 71 2.00 -4.98 -5.08
CA HIS A 71 2.58 -3.89 -4.31
C HIS A 71 3.77 -4.36 -3.48
N THR A 72 4.92 -3.69 -3.60
CA THR A 72 6.02 -3.85 -2.65
C THR A 72 5.81 -2.92 -1.45
N SER A 73 5.70 -3.45 -0.23
CA SER A 73 5.34 -2.69 0.97
C SER A 73 6.31 -2.94 2.13
N VAL A 74 7.56 -2.45 2.05
CA VAL A 74 8.16 -1.66 0.97
C VAL A 74 9.50 -2.25 0.56
N TYR A 75 9.92 -2.05 -0.68
CA TYR A 75 11.22 -2.48 -1.21
C TYR A 75 12.36 -1.62 -0.64
N LEU A 76 13.39 -2.23 -0.10
CA LEU A 76 14.54 -1.53 0.50
C LEU A 76 15.51 -1.07 -0.60
N LEU A 77 15.11 -0.04 -1.33
CA LEU A 77 15.78 0.46 -2.52
C LEU A 77 17.27 0.79 -2.32
N PRO A 78 17.72 1.40 -1.19
CA PRO A 78 19.12 1.74 -1.00
C PRO A 78 20.08 0.55 -0.96
N LEU A 79 19.59 -0.66 -0.72
CA LEU A 79 20.42 -1.88 -0.63
C LEU A 79 20.82 -2.45 -1.99
N ARG A 80 20.31 -1.89 -3.09
CA ARG A 80 20.51 -2.44 -4.43
C ARG A 80 20.95 -1.36 -5.41
N HIS A 81 21.65 -1.78 -6.48
CA HIS A 81 22.06 -0.87 -7.53
C HIS A 81 20.85 -0.49 -8.42
N PRO A 82 20.56 0.81 -8.65
CA PRO A 82 19.35 1.25 -9.33
C PRO A 82 19.21 0.75 -10.77
N LEU A 83 20.32 0.47 -11.48
CA LEU A 83 20.24 -0.10 -12.83
C LEU A 83 19.63 -1.50 -12.83
N ALA A 84 20.04 -2.37 -11.91
CA ALA A 84 19.46 -3.70 -11.78
C ALA A 84 17.98 -3.62 -11.39
N VAL A 85 17.67 -2.76 -10.42
CA VAL A 85 16.28 -2.52 -9.96
C VAL A 85 15.43 -1.96 -11.09
N ALA A 86 15.92 -0.98 -11.86
CA ALA A 86 15.20 -0.42 -13.00
C ALA A 86 14.77 -1.50 -14.01
N LYS A 87 15.68 -2.45 -14.30
CA LYS A 87 15.42 -3.55 -15.23
C LYS A 87 14.39 -4.52 -14.66
N GLN A 88 14.56 -4.94 -13.41
CA GLN A 88 13.65 -5.87 -12.73
C GLN A 88 12.25 -5.30 -12.60
N VAL A 89 12.14 -4.05 -12.16
CA VAL A 89 10.85 -3.35 -11.99
C VAL A 89 10.17 -3.11 -13.33
N ALA A 90 10.91 -2.72 -14.39
CA ALA A 90 10.33 -2.59 -15.73
C ALA A 90 9.79 -3.92 -16.25
N THR A 91 10.49 -5.02 -15.97
CA THR A 91 10.04 -6.37 -16.36
C THR A 91 8.78 -6.77 -15.60
N LEU A 92 8.77 -6.61 -14.27
CA LEU A 92 7.62 -6.93 -13.42
C LEU A 92 6.38 -6.07 -13.81
N GLU A 93 6.59 -4.79 -14.07
CA GLU A 93 5.51 -3.87 -14.45
C GLU A 93 4.88 -4.29 -15.79
N ARG A 94 5.68 -4.80 -16.73
CA ARG A 94 5.20 -5.39 -17.99
C ARG A 94 4.42 -6.69 -17.77
N ILE A 95 4.90 -7.59 -16.91
CA ILE A 95 4.20 -8.83 -16.52
C ILE A 95 2.86 -8.46 -15.87
N ALA A 96 2.87 -7.46 -15.00
CA ALA A 96 1.67 -6.97 -14.31
C ALA A 96 0.75 -6.12 -15.20
N GLY A 97 1.11 -5.82 -16.46
CA GLY A 97 0.29 -4.99 -17.35
C GLY A 97 -0.01 -3.60 -16.80
N GLY A 98 0.97 -2.96 -16.14
CA GLY A 98 0.83 -1.61 -15.58
C GLY A 98 0.17 -1.56 -14.19
N ARG A 99 -0.02 -2.69 -13.52
CA ARG A 99 -0.66 -2.80 -12.19
C ARG A 99 0.34 -2.87 -11.02
N LEU A 100 1.62 -2.55 -11.26
CA LEU A 100 2.61 -2.47 -10.20
C LEU A 100 2.52 -1.14 -9.45
N ILE A 101 2.45 -1.21 -8.13
CA ILE A 101 2.76 -0.11 -7.21
C ILE A 101 4.13 -0.42 -6.61
N PHE A 102 5.13 0.37 -6.97
CA PHE A 102 6.48 0.20 -6.48
C PHE A 102 6.67 1.01 -5.19
N GLY A 103 6.31 0.40 -4.07
CA GLY A 103 6.53 0.98 -2.75
C GLY A 103 7.98 0.81 -2.33
N VAL A 104 8.65 1.89 -1.94
CA VAL A 104 10.08 1.93 -1.59
C VAL A 104 10.29 2.45 -0.19
N GLY A 105 11.32 1.95 0.48
CA GLY A 105 11.72 2.35 1.83
C GLY A 105 13.21 2.51 1.97
N VAL A 106 13.63 3.27 2.98
CA VAL A 106 15.04 3.48 3.29
C VAL A 106 15.64 2.34 4.12
N GLY A 107 14.82 1.53 4.82
CA GLY A 107 15.29 0.52 5.76
C GLY A 107 16.12 1.10 6.92
N GLY A 108 16.98 0.24 7.50
CA GLY A 108 17.93 0.62 8.54
C GLY A 108 17.53 0.13 9.94
N GLU A 109 16.40 -0.56 10.07
CA GLU A 109 15.96 -1.23 11.30
C GLU A 109 16.86 -2.42 11.62
N PHE A 110 17.50 -3.00 10.57
CA PHE A 110 18.42 -4.12 10.67
C PHE A 110 19.80 -3.74 10.07
N PRO A 111 20.72 -3.14 10.88
CA PRO A 111 21.99 -2.59 10.37
C PRO A 111 22.92 -3.63 9.72
N ASN A 112 22.85 -4.91 10.14
CA ASN A 112 23.68 -5.98 9.59
C ASN A 112 23.40 -6.24 8.10
N GLU A 113 22.17 -6.03 7.65
CA GLU A 113 21.78 -6.12 6.25
C GLU A 113 22.49 -5.09 5.38
N PHE A 114 22.63 -3.87 5.89
CA PHE A 114 23.36 -2.78 5.26
C PHE A 114 24.86 -3.06 5.24
N ALA A 115 25.42 -3.56 6.35
CA ALA A 115 26.84 -3.92 6.44
C ALA A 115 27.17 -5.02 5.43
N ALA A 116 26.33 -6.07 5.31
CA ALA A 116 26.51 -7.15 4.36
C ALA A 116 26.40 -6.67 2.90
N ALA A 117 25.57 -5.68 2.63
CA ALA A 117 25.47 -5.03 1.32
C ALA A 117 26.61 -4.03 1.03
N GLY A 118 27.53 -3.81 1.98
CA GLY A 118 28.61 -2.83 1.85
C GLY A 118 28.15 -1.36 1.86
N ILE A 119 27.00 -1.08 2.42
CA ILE A 119 26.37 0.24 2.39
C ILE A 119 26.28 0.83 3.81
N PRO A 120 26.89 2.00 4.04
CA PRO A 120 26.73 2.70 5.31
C PRO A 120 25.27 3.10 5.56
N VAL A 121 24.70 2.73 6.71
CA VAL A 121 23.30 3.03 7.08
C VAL A 121 22.99 4.54 6.99
N ARG A 122 23.97 5.40 7.29
CA ARG A 122 23.83 6.88 7.19
C ARG A 122 23.59 7.38 5.76
N GLU A 123 23.90 6.59 4.75
CA GLU A 123 23.73 6.96 3.33
C GLU A 123 22.36 6.54 2.76
N ARG A 124 21.57 5.76 3.51
CA ARG A 124 20.31 5.19 3.00
C ARG A 124 19.34 6.21 2.41
N GLY A 125 19.23 7.40 3.01
CA GLY A 125 18.36 8.46 2.52
C GLY A 125 18.83 9.03 1.19
N SER A 126 20.10 9.47 1.10
CA SER A 126 20.68 10.03 -0.13
C SER A 126 20.77 9.01 -1.27
N ARG A 127 21.05 7.75 -0.95
CA ARG A 127 21.02 6.66 -1.94
C ARG A 127 19.61 6.43 -2.49
N MET A 128 18.59 6.50 -1.64
CA MET A 128 17.21 6.37 -2.09
C MET A 128 16.81 7.52 -3.02
N ASP A 129 17.15 8.76 -2.66
CA ASP A 129 16.82 9.92 -3.46
C ASP A 129 17.49 9.84 -4.84
N GLU A 130 18.76 9.54 -4.88
CA GLU A 130 19.51 9.38 -6.13
C GLU A 130 19.04 8.17 -6.94
N SER A 131 18.72 7.05 -6.28
CA SER A 131 18.14 5.87 -6.95
C SER A 131 16.83 6.19 -7.66
N ILE A 132 15.91 6.92 -7.01
CA ILE A 132 14.63 7.31 -7.61
C ILE A 132 14.86 8.17 -8.88
N GLU A 133 15.79 9.11 -8.83
CA GLU A 133 16.18 9.91 -10.00
C GLU A 133 16.70 9.04 -11.14
N VAL A 134 17.63 8.13 -10.84
CA VAL A 134 18.21 7.20 -11.83
C VAL A 134 17.15 6.28 -12.43
N LEU A 135 16.25 5.71 -11.61
CA LEU A 135 15.14 4.88 -12.06
C LEU A 135 14.27 5.62 -13.09
N ARG A 136 13.85 6.84 -12.76
CA ARG A 136 13.00 7.64 -13.66
C ARG A 136 13.72 7.98 -14.97
N LYS A 137 15.00 8.28 -14.93
CA LYS A 137 15.81 8.51 -16.15
C LYS A 137 15.90 7.25 -17.01
N LEU A 138 16.22 6.09 -16.42
CA LEU A 138 16.35 4.81 -17.14
C LEU A 138 15.02 4.37 -17.79
N TRP A 139 13.90 4.62 -17.13
CA TRP A 139 12.56 4.25 -17.62
C TRP A 139 12.08 5.10 -18.80
N THR A 140 12.78 6.18 -19.15
CA THR A 140 12.49 6.92 -20.40
C THR A 140 12.80 6.12 -21.66
N GLY A 141 13.74 5.15 -21.56
CA GLY A 141 14.24 4.40 -22.71
C GLY A 141 15.20 5.17 -23.60
N ALA A 142 15.51 6.42 -23.30
CA ALA A 142 16.55 7.19 -23.97
C ALA A 142 17.94 6.86 -23.39
N PRO A 143 19.03 7.08 -24.13
CA PRO A 143 20.38 7.07 -23.56
C PRO A 143 20.49 8.12 -22.45
N ILE A 144 21.04 7.74 -21.30
CA ILE A 144 21.23 8.63 -20.16
C ILE A 144 22.67 8.71 -19.72
N THR A 145 23.08 9.87 -19.25
CA THR A 145 24.28 10.08 -18.44
C THR A 145 23.86 10.63 -17.09
N HIS A 146 24.41 10.04 -16.02
CA HIS A 146 24.17 10.46 -14.64
C HIS A 146 25.49 10.42 -13.88
N THR A 147 25.86 11.54 -13.26
CA THR A 147 27.00 11.66 -12.37
C THR A 147 26.49 12.19 -11.04
N GLY A 148 26.30 11.26 -10.10
CA GLY A 148 25.80 11.57 -8.78
C GLY A 148 26.82 11.26 -7.69
N ARG A 149 26.39 11.33 -6.45
CA ARG A 149 27.20 11.00 -5.29
C ARG A 149 27.44 9.49 -5.15
N HIS A 150 26.48 8.68 -5.52
CA HIS A 150 26.47 7.24 -5.28
C HIS A 150 26.51 6.42 -6.56
N PHE A 151 26.05 6.99 -7.68
CA PHE A 151 25.95 6.27 -8.95
C PHE A 151 26.54 7.08 -10.09
N HIS A 152 27.23 6.37 -10.99
CA HIS A 152 27.81 6.94 -12.19
C HIS A 152 27.41 6.08 -13.40
N ILE A 153 26.75 6.69 -14.38
CA ILE A 153 26.25 6.03 -15.58
C ILE A 153 26.61 6.92 -16.77
N VAL A 154 27.18 6.35 -17.81
CA VAL A 154 27.61 7.09 -19.00
C VAL A 154 27.00 6.45 -20.24
N ASP A 155 26.26 7.25 -20.99
CA ASP A 155 25.65 6.91 -22.28
C ASP A 155 25.02 5.52 -22.33
N LEU A 156 24.11 5.26 -21.35
CA LEU A 156 23.46 3.97 -21.21
C LEU A 156 21.99 4.06 -21.59
N GLN A 157 21.56 3.22 -22.52
CA GLN A 157 20.16 2.99 -22.82
C GLN A 157 19.65 1.70 -22.16
N MET A 158 18.52 1.76 -21.47
CA MET A 158 17.89 0.58 -20.87
C MET A 158 16.57 0.24 -21.55
N LEU A 159 16.49 -0.95 -22.14
CA LEU A 159 15.28 -1.51 -22.74
C LEU A 159 15.01 -2.93 -22.19
N PRO A 160 13.72 -3.40 -22.15
CA PRO A 160 12.51 -2.64 -22.47
C PRO A 160 12.15 -1.63 -21.38
N THR A 161 11.39 -0.61 -21.76
CA THR A 161 10.79 0.33 -20.80
C THR A 161 9.59 -0.29 -20.09
N PRO A 162 9.16 0.25 -18.94
CA PRO A 162 7.87 -0.08 -18.34
C PRO A 162 6.71 0.17 -19.31
N VAL A 163 5.54 -0.43 -19.04
CA VAL A 163 4.30 -0.16 -19.80
C VAL A 163 3.83 1.29 -19.59
N ARG A 164 3.86 1.74 -18.33
CA ARG A 164 3.52 3.11 -17.98
C ARG A 164 4.68 4.04 -18.35
N GLN A 165 4.36 5.11 -19.07
CA GLN A 165 5.35 6.14 -19.39
C GLN A 165 5.93 6.75 -18.10
N GLY A 166 7.27 6.78 -17.98
CA GLY A 166 7.98 7.26 -16.79
C GLY A 166 8.05 6.27 -15.62
N GLY A 167 7.58 5.04 -15.83
CA GLY A 167 7.64 3.94 -14.87
C GLY A 167 6.38 3.74 -14.04
N PRO A 168 6.34 2.71 -13.18
CA PRO A 168 5.25 2.48 -12.26
C PRO A 168 5.08 3.63 -11.28
N ARG A 169 3.92 3.69 -10.60
CA ARG A 169 3.75 4.60 -9.46
C ARG A 169 4.75 4.24 -8.37
N ILE A 170 5.53 5.22 -7.91
CA ILE A 170 6.46 5.05 -6.79
C ILE A 170 5.82 5.64 -5.54
N TRP A 171 5.59 4.80 -4.53
CA TRP A 171 5.19 5.25 -3.20
C TRP A 171 6.35 5.10 -2.23
N CYS A 172 6.44 5.91 -1.19
CA CYS A 172 7.44 5.68 -0.15
C CYS A 172 6.82 5.37 1.20
N GLY A 173 7.52 4.53 1.95
CA GLY A 173 7.29 4.34 3.37
C GLY A 173 8.05 5.37 4.22
N GLY A 174 7.80 5.32 5.52
CA GLY A 174 8.51 6.11 6.53
C GLY A 174 7.70 7.28 7.08
N ARG A 175 8.13 7.73 8.28
CA ARG A 175 7.43 8.76 9.09
C ARG A 175 8.32 9.95 9.43
N SER A 176 9.60 9.92 9.02
CA SER A 176 10.51 11.04 9.25
C SER A 176 10.17 12.23 8.36
N ALA A 177 10.56 13.44 8.80
CA ALA A 177 10.38 14.66 8.00
C ALA A 177 10.91 14.50 6.56
N ALA A 178 12.10 13.89 6.41
CA ALA A 178 12.69 13.61 5.09
C ALA A 178 11.84 12.64 4.23
N ALA A 179 11.19 11.64 4.85
CA ALA A 179 10.30 10.73 4.13
C ALA A 179 9.02 11.45 3.66
N LEU A 180 8.43 12.29 4.50
CA LEU A 180 7.24 13.05 4.16
C LEU A 180 7.53 14.12 3.09
N GLU A 181 8.68 14.80 3.18
CA GLU A 181 9.14 15.73 2.14
C GLU A 181 9.34 15.02 0.79
N ARG A 182 10.02 13.86 0.80
CA ARG A 182 10.23 13.03 -0.40
C ARG A 182 8.91 12.64 -1.05
N ALA A 183 7.94 12.17 -0.24
CA ALA A 183 6.61 11.81 -0.73
C ALA A 183 5.93 13.00 -1.44
N GLY A 184 5.91 14.16 -0.81
CA GLY A 184 5.28 15.36 -1.37
C GLY A 184 6.00 15.87 -2.62
N ARG A 185 7.32 15.97 -2.60
CA ARG A 185 8.10 16.60 -3.69
C ARG A 185 8.31 15.69 -4.91
N HIS A 186 8.45 14.38 -4.72
CA HIS A 186 9.05 13.53 -5.76
C HIS A 186 8.25 12.29 -6.12
N LEU A 187 7.30 11.85 -5.26
CA LEU A 187 6.68 10.53 -5.40
C LEU A 187 5.17 10.59 -5.64
N ASP A 188 4.62 9.47 -6.06
CA ASP A 188 3.23 9.35 -6.49
C ASP A 188 2.31 8.92 -5.35
N GLY A 189 2.88 8.66 -4.15
CA GLY A 189 2.13 8.28 -2.97
C GLY A 189 3.01 8.04 -1.74
N TRP A 190 2.32 7.79 -0.63
CA TRP A 190 2.90 7.49 0.65
C TRP A 190 2.13 6.37 1.34
N ILE A 191 2.86 5.41 1.91
CA ILE A 191 2.31 4.37 2.75
C ILE A 191 2.90 4.45 4.15
N SER A 192 2.05 4.60 5.14
CA SER A 192 2.44 4.60 6.55
C SER A 192 2.23 3.24 7.19
N TYR A 193 2.89 3.02 8.32
CA TYR A 193 2.58 1.94 9.25
C TYR A 193 2.88 2.39 10.68
N VAL A 194 2.25 1.76 11.66
CA VAL A 194 2.47 2.07 13.10
C VAL A 194 2.23 3.57 13.38
N VAL A 195 1.08 4.07 12.96
CA VAL A 195 0.58 5.42 13.24
C VAL A 195 -0.89 5.37 13.66
N THR A 196 -1.35 6.38 14.39
CA THR A 196 -2.78 6.59 14.65
C THR A 196 -3.43 7.40 13.52
N PRO A 197 -4.77 7.44 13.41
CA PRO A 197 -5.45 8.30 12.44
C PRO A 197 -5.04 9.78 12.54
N ASP A 198 -4.83 10.32 13.74
CA ASP A 198 -4.39 11.70 13.92
C ASP A 198 -2.95 11.92 13.42
N MET A 199 -2.01 11.02 13.80
CA MET A 199 -0.64 11.05 13.27
C MET A 199 -0.60 10.93 11.75
N TYR A 200 -1.52 10.15 11.17
CA TYR A 200 -1.66 10.03 9.71
C TYR A 200 -2.09 11.35 9.09
N ARG A 201 -3.13 11.98 9.63
CA ARG A 201 -3.64 13.29 9.17
C ARG A 201 -2.55 14.36 9.20
N ASP A 202 -1.83 14.48 10.34
CA ASP A 202 -0.74 15.43 10.50
C ASP A 202 0.37 15.21 9.47
N SER A 203 0.74 13.95 9.24
CA SER A 203 1.74 13.58 8.22
C SER A 203 1.26 13.93 6.80
N LEU A 204 -0.02 13.69 6.50
CA LEU A 204 -0.61 14.01 5.20
C LEU A 204 -0.63 15.51 4.92
N ASP A 205 -0.86 16.33 5.96
CA ASP A 205 -0.78 17.79 5.87
C ASP A 205 0.67 18.26 5.61
N VAL A 206 1.68 17.60 6.20
CA VAL A 206 3.09 17.87 5.89
C VAL A 206 3.39 17.54 4.43
N ILE A 207 2.98 16.36 3.96
CA ILE A 207 3.15 15.93 2.56
C ILE A 207 2.47 16.93 1.61
N SER A 208 1.25 17.36 1.93
CA SER A 208 0.49 18.33 1.13
C SER A 208 1.24 19.65 0.95
N ARG A 209 1.83 20.20 2.02
CA ARG A 209 2.66 21.42 1.92
C ARG A 209 3.84 21.25 0.97
N HIS A 210 4.53 20.12 1.02
CA HIS A 210 5.66 19.83 0.12
C HIS A 210 5.20 19.60 -1.32
N TYR A 211 4.03 18.98 -1.52
CA TYR A 211 3.42 18.78 -2.84
C TYR A 211 3.11 20.14 -3.52
N VAL A 212 2.45 21.03 -2.78
CA VAL A 212 2.12 22.39 -3.28
C VAL A 212 3.38 23.20 -3.55
N ALA A 213 4.36 23.18 -2.62
CA ALA A 213 5.63 23.88 -2.79
C ALA A 213 6.43 23.36 -4.00
N GLY A 214 6.30 22.07 -4.31
CA GLY A 214 6.91 21.44 -5.50
C GLY A 214 6.18 21.73 -6.81
N ARG A 215 5.05 22.44 -6.78
CA ARG A 215 4.20 22.76 -7.95
C ARG A 215 3.84 21.54 -8.77
N ARG A 216 3.63 20.41 -8.11
CA ARG A 216 3.34 19.13 -8.76
C ARG A 216 1.91 19.08 -9.27
N GLN A 217 1.72 18.30 -10.32
CA GLN A 217 0.39 18.00 -10.87
C GLN A 217 0.28 16.50 -11.06
N LEU A 218 -0.38 15.85 -10.12
CA LEU A 218 -0.74 14.43 -10.20
C LEU A 218 -2.24 14.32 -10.43
N ASN A 219 -2.66 13.32 -11.21
CA ASN A 219 -4.08 12.99 -11.33
C ASN A 219 -4.60 12.38 -10.02
N GLU A 220 -3.74 11.64 -9.31
CA GLU A 220 -4.07 11.01 -8.04
C GLU A 220 -2.79 10.79 -7.22
N PHE A 221 -2.83 11.09 -5.93
CA PHE A 221 -1.80 10.77 -4.95
C PHE A 221 -2.21 9.54 -4.15
N GLY A 222 -1.35 8.53 -4.10
CA GLY A 222 -1.56 7.31 -3.33
C GLY A 222 -1.45 7.58 -1.83
N SER A 223 -2.59 7.63 -1.15
CA SER A 223 -2.69 7.84 0.29
C SER A 223 -2.98 6.52 0.99
N ALA A 224 -1.93 5.86 1.50
CA ALA A 224 -1.97 4.48 1.94
C ALA A 224 -1.58 4.29 3.41
N HIS A 225 -2.17 3.26 4.05
CA HIS A 225 -1.79 2.82 5.39
C HIS A 225 -1.76 1.29 5.46
N MET A 226 -0.64 0.73 5.94
CA MET A 226 -0.54 -0.68 6.29
C MET A 226 -0.96 -0.84 7.75
N LEU A 227 -2.00 -1.62 7.98
CA LEU A 227 -2.64 -1.83 9.25
C LEU A 227 -2.56 -3.30 9.65
N PHE A 228 -1.98 -3.58 10.82
CA PHE A 228 -2.12 -4.88 11.45
C PHE A 228 -3.54 -5.08 11.94
N VAL A 229 -4.11 -6.25 11.69
CA VAL A 229 -5.50 -6.59 12.04
C VAL A 229 -5.54 -7.92 12.77
N ARG A 230 -6.26 -7.98 13.87
CA ARG A 230 -6.66 -9.23 14.51
C ARG A 230 -8.13 -9.19 14.86
N LEU A 231 -8.93 -9.92 14.09
CA LEU A 231 -10.32 -10.23 14.41
C LEU A 231 -10.38 -11.38 15.42
N ASP A 232 -11.14 -11.20 16.48
CA ASP A 232 -11.33 -12.22 17.53
C ASP A 232 -12.69 -12.02 18.23
N SER A 233 -13.05 -12.93 19.14
CA SER A 233 -14.29 -12.90 19.91
C SER A 233 -14.45 -11.67 20.79
N ASN A 234 -13.35 -11.07 21.23
CA ASN A 234 -13.30 -9.84 22.02
C ASN A 234 -11.93 -9.18 21.91
N TRP A 235 -11.83 -7.95 22.39
CA TRP A 235 -10.63 -7.12 22.30
C TRP A 235 -9.43 -7.73 23.07
N GLU A 236 -9.64 -8.31 24.29
CA GLU A 236 -8.58 -8.87 25.10
C GLU A 236 -7.92 -10.08 24.43
N SER A 237 -8.71 -10.97 23.83
CA SER A 237 -8.21 -12.13 23.09
C SER A 237 -7.42 -11.68 21.87
N ALA A 238 -7.96 -10.74 21.10
CA ALA A 238 -7.28 -10.13 19.94
C ALA A 238 -5.95 -9.49 20.34
N TYR A 239 -5.95 -8.69 21.39
CA TYR A 239 -4.77 -8.01 21.91
C TYR A 239 -3.67 -8.98 22.36
N LYS A 240 -4.03 -10.01 23.14
CA LYS A 240 -3.08 -11.01 23.63
C LYS A 240 -2.39 -11.71 22.46
N THR A 241 -3.17 -12.19 21.50
CA THR A 241 -2.65 -12.88 20.32
C THR A 241 -1.78 -11.96 19.46
N ALA A 242 -2.25 -10.78 19.16
CA ALA A 242 -1.52 -9.79 18.34
C ALA A 242 -0.21 -9.36 19.01
N SER A 243 -0.21 -9.09 20.32
CA SER A 243 0.99 -8.69 21.08
C SER A 243 2.06 -9.76 21.03
N THR A 244 1.68 -11.03 21.22
CA THR A 244 2.61 -12.17 21.15
C THR A 244 3.23 -12.27 19.75
N LEU A 245 2.40 -12.34 18.72
CA LEU A 245 2.87 -12.52 17.34
C LEU A 245 3.76 -11.35 16.85
N LEU A 246 3.43 -10.12 17.21
CA LEU A 246 4.23 -8.96 16.82
C LEU A 246 5.52 -8.85 17.63
N SER A 247 5.50 -9.23 18.93
CA SER A 247 6.73 -9.26 19.75
C SER A 247 7.72 -10.31 19.21
N GLU A 248 7.24 -11.46 18.80
CA GLU A 248 8.06 -12.50 18.15
C GLU A 248 8.60 -12.01 16.79
N ARG A 249 7.73 -11.41 15.95
CA ARG A 249 8.10 -10.91 14.62
C ARG A 249 9.21 -9.87 14.67
N TYR A 250 9.16 -8.94 15.62
CA TYR A 250 10.10 -7.82 15.74
C TYR A 250 11.21 -8.04 16.77
N ALA A 251 11.22 -9.18 17.46
CA ALA A 251 12.16 -9.52 18.54
C ALA A 251 12.26 -8.41 19.62
N MET A 252 11.12 -7.80 19.97
CA MET A 252 10.99 -6.75 20.98
C MET A 252 9.59 -6.75 21.60
N ASP A 253 9.44 -6.16 22.78
CA ASP A 253 8.12 -6.00 23.41
C ASP A 253 7.24 -5.06 22.55
N PHE A 254 6.21 -5.63 21.96
CA PHE A 254 5.24 -4.93 21.12
C PHE A 254 3.91 -4.68 21.82
N SER A 255 3.79 -4.97 23.12
CA SER A 255 2.55 -4.85 23.89
C SER A 255 1.96 -3.43 23.87
N GLY A 256 2.78 -2.43 24.13
CA GLY A 256 2.38 -1.02 24.06
C GLY A 256 1.98 -0.57 22.65
N PRO A 257 2.83 -0.78 21.62
CA PRO A 257 2.48 -0.51 20.23
C PRO A 257 1.22 -1.22 19.75
N THR A 258 0.99 -2.48 20.14
CA THR A 258 -0.21 -3.25 19.77
C THR A 258 -1.49 -2.55 20.20
N LYS A 259 -1.58 -2.07 21.44
CA LYS A 259 -2.75 -1.31 21.92
C LYS A 259 -3.04 -0.06 21.09
N LYS A 260 -2.01 0.57 20.58
CA LYS A 260 -2.12 1.88 19.95
C LYS A 260 -2.32 1.83 18.43
N TYR A 261 -1.74 0.82 17.77
CA TYR A 261 -1.55 0.85 16.32
C TYR A 261 -2.18 -0.34 15.59
N VAL A 262 -2.71 -1.34 16.29
CA VAL A 262 -3.30 -2.54 15.69
C VAL A 262 -4.83 -2.46 15.77
N ALA A 263 -5.50 -2.85 14.71
CA ALA A 263 -6.94 -3.01 14.73
C ALA A 263 -7.30 -4.35 15.40
N LEU A 264 -7.99 -4.26 16.53
CA LEU A 264 -8.23 -5.39 17.43
C LEU A 264 -9.72 -5.52 17.79
N GLY A 265 -10.21 -6.75 17.84
CA GLY A 265 -11.52 -7.06 18.41
C GLY A 265 -12.52 -7.65 17.43
N GLN A 266 -13.76 -7.30 17.63
CA GLN A 266 -14.90 -7.75 16.83
C GLN A 266 -15.06 -6.95 15.53
N PRO A 267 -15.88 -7.39 14.57
CA PRO A 267 -16.10 -6.69 13.32
C PRO A 267 -16.44 -5.20 13.45
N ALA A 268 -17.23 -4.81 14.46
CA ALA A 268 -17.58 -3.43 14.69
C ALA A 268 -16.39 -2.56 15.11
N ASP A 269 -15.50 -3.10 15.96
CA ASP A 269 -14.29 -2.41 16.42
C ASP A 269 -13.33 -2.15 15.26
N ILE A 270 -13.16 -3.14 14.38
CA ILE A 270 -12.34 -3.01 13.17
C ILE A 270 -12.95 -1.98 12.21
N ALA A 271 -14.26 -2.00 11.99
CA ALA A 271 -14.95 -1.06 11.11
C ALA A 271 -14.81 0.39 11.61
N GLU A 272 -14.87 0.63 12.91
CA GLU A 272 -14.66 1.94 13.52
C GLU A 272 -13.24 2.47 13.23
N GLN A 273 -12.22 1.64 13.46
CA GLN A 273 -10.83 2.03 13.19
C GLN A 273 -10.58 2.33 11.71
N LEU A 274 -11.08 1.49 10.80
CA LEU A 274 -10.97 1.71 9.36
C LEU A 274 -11.66 3.01 8.94
N SER A 275 -12.82 3.32 9.54
CA SER A 275 -13.54 4.56 9.31
C SER A 275 -12.76 5.78 9.79
N ALA A 276 -12.06 5.67 10.93
CA ALA A 276 -11.19 6.72 11.45
C ALA A 276 -10.00 6.99 10.51
N PHE A 277 -9.35 5.95 9.98
CA PHE A 277 -8.30 6.11 8.98
C PHE A 277 -8.81 6.71 7.67
N HIS A 278 -9.98 6.29 7.19
CA HIS A 278 -10.61 6.91 6.03
C HIS A 278 -10.86 8.41 6.25
N ALA A 279 -11.40 8.79 7.41
CA ALA A 279 -11.63 10.17 7.79
C ALA A 279 -10.33 10.99 7.91
N ALA A 280 -9.21 10.34 8.28
CA ALA A 280 -7.89 10.92 8.29
C ALA A 280 -7.26 11.12 6.89
N GLY A 281 -7.89 10.60 5.84
CA GLY A 281 -7.44 10.77 4.46
C GLY A 281 -6.84 9.52 3.80
N VAL A 282 -6.84 8.37 4.46
CA VAL A 282 -6.42 7.10 3.83
C VAL A 282 -7.40 6.71 2.73
N ARG A 283 -6.86 6.30 1.57
CA ARG A 283 -7.63 5.82 0.41
C ARG A 283 -7.21 4.43 -0.08
N TYR A 284 -6.12 3.91 0.46
CA TYR A 284 -5.74 2.51 0.29
C TYR A 284 -5.34 1.94 1.66
N ILE A 285 -6.06 0.93 2.11
CA ILE A 285 -5.77 0.24 3.36
C ILE A 285 -5.22 -1.14 3.02
N GLU A 286 -3.95 -1.35 3.36
CA GLU A 286 -3.28 -2.62 3.27
C GLU A 286 -3.34 -3.32 4.62
N MET A 287 -4.01 -4.46 4.70
CA MET A 287 -4.20 -5.18 5.95
C MET A 287 -3.22 -6.34 6.07
N ASP A 288 -2.51 -6.43 7.19
CA ASP A 288 -1.75 -7.60 7.61
C ASP A 288 -2.53 -8.32 8.72
N PHE A 289 -3.24 -9.38 8.34
CA PHE A 289 -4.00 -10.21 9.28
C PHE A 289 -3.06 -11.07 10.09
N LEU A 290 -3.08 -10.89 11.42
CA LEU A 290 -2.19 -11.59 12.34
C LEU A 290 -2.74 -12.97 12.68
N GLY A 291 -1.91 -14.01 12.51
CA GLY A 291 -2.25 -15.39 12.80
C GLY A 291 -1.55 -16.39 11.88
N SER A 292 -1.89 -17.67 12.04
CA SER A 292 -1.55 -18.73 11.09
C SER A 292 -2.25 -18.50 9.73
N GLU A 293 -1.83 -19.21 8.69
CA GLU A 293 -2.43 -19.04 7.36
C GLU A 293 -3.94 -19.36 7.33
N ASP A 294 -4.39 -20.36 8.10
CA ASP A 294 -5.81 -20.71 8.19
C ASP A 294 -6.63 -19.66 8.98
N GLU A 295 -6.03 -19.08 10.04
CA GLU A 295 -6.65 -17.97 10.77
C GLU A 295 -6.73 -16.71 9.90
N LYS A 296 -5.72 -16.43 9.08
CA LYS A 296 -5.75 -15.30 8.14
C LYS A 296 -6.88 -15.46 7.13
N GLU A 297 -7.06 -16.64 6.53
CA GLU A 297 -8.16 -16.90 5.62
C GLU A 297 -9.51 -16.70 6.31
N THR A 298 -9.67 -17.18 7.53
CA THR A 298 -10.89 -16.98 8.33
C THR A 298 -11.15 -15.50 8.58
N GLN A 299 -10.11 -14.73 8.95
CA GLN A 299 -10.22 -13.29 9.18
C GLN A 299 -10.54 -12.51 7.88
N LEU A 300 -9.96 -12.91 6.73
CA LEU A 300 -10.28 -12.33 5.42
C LEU A 300 -11.76 -12.52 5.04
N ARG A 301 -12.32 -13.71 5.32
CA ARG A 301 -13.75 -14.00 5.12
C ARG A 301 -14.62 -13.17 6.05
N CYS A 302 -14.31 -13.18 7.35
CA CYS A 302 -15.02 -12.37 8.35
C CYS A 302 -14.96 -10.87 8.01
N PHE A 303 -13.80 -10.37 7.58
CA PHE A 303 -13.68 -8.98 7.09
C PHE A 303 -14.67 -8.69 5.96
N THR A 304 -14.77 -9.58 4.99
CA THR A 304 -15.63 -9.39 3.82
C THR A 304 -17.11 -9.46 4.17
N GLU A 305 -17.49 -10.40 5.02
CA GLU A 305 -18.89 -10.71 5.34
C GLU A 305 -19.45 -9.82 6.45
N GLU A 306 -18.63 -9.43 7.44
CA GLU A 306 -19.08 -8.75 8.63
C GLU A 306 -18.52 -7.33 8.79
N VAL A 307 -17.23 -7.08 8.46
CA VAL A 307 -16.61 -5.75 8.64
C VAL A 307 -16.95 -4.82 7.47
N ARG A 308 -16.76 -5.29 6.23
CA ARG A 308 -16.95 -4.47 5.02
C ARG A 308 -18.36 -3.86 4.91
N PRO A 309 -19.47 -4.58 5.18
CA PRO A 309 -20.79 -3.99 5.15
C PRO A 309 -21.00 -2.81 6.12
N LEU A 310 -20.28 -2.81 7.25
CA LEU A 310 -20.32 -1.72 8.22
C LEU A 310 -19.60 -0.47 7.71
N ILE A 311 -18.51 -0.64 6.97
CA ILE A 311 -17.75 0.45 6.36
C ILE A 311 -18.51 1.02 5.15
N ASP A 312 -18.99 0.17 4.24
CA ASP A 312 -19.74 0.58 3.05
C ASP A 312 -21.01 1.31 3.42
N PHE A 313 -21.66 0.91 4.52
CA PHE A 313 -22.82 1.62 5.07
C PHE A 313 -22.43 3.01 5.61
N ALA A 314 -21.31 3.14 6.30
CA ALA A 314 -20.82 4.42 6.79
C ALA A 314 -20.36 5.36 5.66
N LEU A 315 -19.81 4.80 4.58
CA LEU A 315 -19.31 5.52 3.41
C LEU A 315 -20.41 5.80 2.37
N GLY A 316 -21.46 4.94 2.31
CA GLY A 316 -22.52 4.99 1.30
C GLY A 316 -23.75 5.83 1.67
N GLN A 317 -24.03 6.11 2.96
CA GLN A 317 -25.25 6.78 3.37
C GLN A 317 -25.40 8.23 2.85
N ARG A 318 -24.30 8.92 2.51
CA ARG A 318 -24.41 10.26 1.91
C ARG A 318 -24.95 10.25 0.47
N SER A 319 -24.72 9.18 -0.31
CA SER A 319 -25.20 9.09 -1.70
C SER A 319 -26.61 8.52 -1.83
N ASN A 320 -26.99 7.53 -1.00
CA ASN A 320 -28.31 6.91 -1.07
C ASN A 320 -29.43 7.73 -0.42
N ARG A 321 -29.15 8.52 0.65
CA ARG A 321 -30.12 9.48 1.16
C ARG A 321 -30.44 10.58 0.16
N ARG A 322 -29.49 11.01 -0.69
CA ARG A 322 -29.77 11.97 -1.76
C ARG A 322 -30.53 11.36 -2.93
N ARG A 323 -30.36 10.06 -3.23
CA ARG A 323 -31.13 9.37 -4.27
C ARG A 323 -32.55 9.03 -3.81
N ARG A 324 -32.77 8.59 -2.56
CA ARG A 324 -34.12 8.35 -2.04
C ARG A 324 -34.94 9.64 -1.91
N LYS A 325 -34.37 10.75 -1.43
CA LYS A 325 -35.08 12.03 -1.40
C LYS A 325 -35.43 12.60 -2.79
N LYS A 326 -34.75 12.20 -3.87
CA LYS A 326 -35.12 12.59 -5.24
C LYS A 326 -36.22 11.71 -5.84
N HIS A 327 -36.42 10.48 -5.35
CA HIS A 327 -37.51 9.60 -5.81
C HIS A 327 -38.82 9.79 -5.05
N GLU A 328 -38.79 10.36 -3.84
CA GLU A 328 -39.98 10.64 -3.05
C GLU A 328 -40.63 12.00 -3.36
N ALA A 329 -40.05 12.80 -4.27
CA ALA A 329 -40.54 14.15 -4.61
C ALA A 329 -41.38 14.23 -5.90
N HIS A 330 -41.87 13.12 -6.45
CA HIS A 330 -42.89 13.15 -7.50
C HIS A 330 -44.14 12.41 -7.08
N PRO A 331 -45.23 13.13 -6.77
CA PRO A 331 -46.55 12.49 -6.59
C PRO A 331 -47.06 12.05 -7.96
N VAL A 332 -47.34 10.76 -8.09
CA VAL A 332 -48.09 10.18 -9.23
C VAL A 332 -49.53 10.69 -9.14
N ASN A 333 -49.90 11.44 -10.14
CA ASN A 333 -51.29 11.88 -10.34
C ASN A 333 -52.10 10.71 -10.96
N PRO A 334 -53.19 10.24 -10.36
CA PRO A 334 -54.03 9.22 -10.97
C PRO A 334 -55.19 9.89 -11.72
N GLY A 335 -55.24 9.70 -13.01
CA GLY A 335 -56.45 10.07 -13.78
C GLY A 335 -56.24 10.09 -15.28
N HIS A 336 -56.59 9.06 -16.01
CA HIS A 336 -57.75 8.89 -16.86
C HIS A 336 -57.64 7.62 -17.74
N GLN A 337 -58.69 6.83 -17.60
CA GLN A 337 -59.11 5.79 -18.54
C GLN A 337 -59.47 6.39 -19.90
N GLN A 338 -59.20 5.62 -20.98
CA GLN A 338 -60.11 5.22 -22.09
C GLN A 338 -59.24 4.81 -23.28
N VAL A 339 -59.24 3.55 -23.66
CA VAL A 339 -60.12 2.82 -24.58
C VAL A 339 -59.71 2.94 -26.07
N LEU A 340 -59.55 1.75 -26.70
CA LEU A 340 -59.67 1.39 -28.15
C LEU A 340 -58.49 1.73 -29.11
N CYS A 341 -57.84 0.82 -29.64
CA CYS A 341 -58.02 -0.23 -30.66
C CYS A 341 -56.79 -1.12 -30.70
#